data_fbd537b07c431dfcc26686759a26f97b
#
_entry.id   fbd537b07c431dfcc26686759a26f97b
#
_cell.length_a   1.000
_cell.length_b   1.000
_cell.length_c   1.000
_cell.angle_alpha   90.00
_cell.angle_beta   90.00
_cell.angle_gamma   90.00
#
_symmetry.space_group_name_H-M   'P 1'
#
loop_
_entity.id
_entity.type
_entity.pdbx_description
1 polymer ?
#
loop_
_entity_poly.entity_id
_entity_poly.type
_entity_poly.pdbx_seq_one_letter_code
_entity_poly.pdbx_strand_id
1 'polypeptide(L)' 'MGKSINDLKIELGNPTEDYIDEMGNKVFLYKSKKFSIPCERKFEINQNNVVESFTSSGCI' A
#
# COMPACT_ATOMS: atom_id res chain seq x y z
N MET A 1 3.77 -0.01 12.00
CA MET A 1 3.84 -0.78 10.77
C MET A 1 4.73 -2.01 10.94
N GLY A 2 5.81 -2.19 10.22
CA GLY A 2 6.72 -3.30 10.46
C GLY A 2 6.29 -4.65 9.89
N LYS A 3 5.17 -4.70 9.18
CA LYS A 3 4.76 -5.93 8.53
C LYS A 3 5.56 -6.16 7.25
N SER A 4 5.83 -7.42 6.93
CA SER A 4 6.52 -7.76 5.70
C SER A 4 5.58 -7.65 4.50
N ILE A 5 6.15 -7.61 3.29
CA ILE A 5 5.36 -7.61 2.06
C ILE A 5 4.44 -8.85 2.00
N ASN A 6 4.95 -10.00 2.42
CA ASN A 6 4.15 -11.22 2.39
C ASN A 6 2.93 -11.12 3.28
N ASP A 7 3.10 -10.59 4.48
CA ASP A 7 1.97 -10.39 5.39
C ASP A 7 0.94 -9.44 4.81
N LEU A 8 1.39 -8.37 4.19
CA LEU A 8 0.52 -7.40 3.55
C LEU A 8 -0.28 -8.05 2.41
N LYS A 9 0.36 -8.85 1.58
CA LYS A 9 -0.29 -9.52 0.47
C LYS A 9 -1.30 -10.57 0.94
N ILE A 10 -1.01 -11.25 2.04
CA ILE A 10 -1.93 -12.23 2.61
C ILE A 10 -3.20 -11.54 3.11
N GLU A 11 -3.07 -10.41 3.79
CA GLU A 11 -4.21 -9.69 4.32
C GLU A 11 -5.04 -8.97 3.27
N LEU A 12 -4.36 -8.30 2.32
CA LEU A 12 -5.00 -7.38 1.39
C LEU A 12 -5.05 -7.90 -0.04
N GLY A 13 -4.36 -8.99 -0.32
CA GLY A 13 -4.24 -9.51 -1.68
C GLY A 13 -3.26 -8.70 -2.52
N ASN A 14 -3.41 -8.78 -3.84
CA ASN A 14 -2.51 -8.06 -4.74
C ASN A 14 -2.88 -6.57 -4.78
N PRO A 15 -1.89 -5.67 -4.83
CA PRO A 15 -2.18 -4.25 -4.94
C PRO A 15 -2.77 -3.90 -6.31
N THR A 16 -3.54 -2.82 -6.35
CA THR A 16 -4.08 -2.31 -7.61
C THR A 16 -2.95 -1.82 -8.51
N GLU A 17 -1.97 -1.13 -7.91
CA GLU A 17 -0.80 -0.66 -8.62
C GLU A 17 0.42 -0.81 -7.73
N ASP A 18 1.58 -1.01 -8.33
CA ASP A 18 2.84 -0.97 -7.62
C ASP A 18 3.85 -0.17 -8.45
N TYR A 19 4.72 0.54 -7.75
CA TYR A 19 5.77 1.29 -8.42
C TYR A 19 6.91 1.55 -7.42
N ILE A 20 8.01 2.07 -7.95
CA ILE A 20 9.16 2.45 -7.12
C ILE A 20 9.23 3.98 -7.16
N ASP A 21 9.33 4.59 -5.96
CA ASP A 21 9.38 6.04 -5.86
C ASP A 21 10.79 6.57 -6.14
N GLU A 22 10.94 7.89 -6.02
CA GLU A 22 12.22 8.55 -6.28
C GLU A 22 13.31 8.12 -5.31
N MET A 23 12.92 7.70 -4.12
CA MET A 23 13.85 7.23 -3.08
C MET A 23 14.28 5.78 -3.28
N GLY A 24 13.68 5.09 -4.25
CA GLY A 24 13.94 3.68 -4.48
C GLY A 24 13.12 2.73 -3.63
N ASN A 25 12.15 3.23 -2.90
CA ASN A 25 11.25 2.42 -2.09
C ASN A 25 10.10 1.89 -2.94
N LYS A 26 9.67 0.67 -2.66
CA LYS A 26 8.48 0.14 -3.32
C LYS A 26 7.23 0.77 -2.73
N VAL A 27 6.29 1.10 -3.60
CA VAL A 27 5.01 1.66 -3.18
C VAL A 27 3.91 0.77 -3.72
N PHE A 28 3.06 0.27 -2.83
CA PHE A 28 1.89 -0.52 -3.20
C PHE A 28 0.65 0.34 -3.01
N LEU A 29 -0.11 0.50 -4.07
CA LEU A 29 -1.32 1.30 -4.05
C LEU A 29 -2.54 0.39 -4.13
N TYR A 30 -3.39 0.44 -3.13
CA TYR A 30 -4.64 -0.28 -3.07
C TYR A 30 -5.78 0.69 -3.24
N LYS A 31 -6.55 0.52 -4.29
CA LYS A 31 -7.73 1.34 -4.56
C LYS A 31 -8.98 0.53 -4.32
N SER A 32 -9.93 1.10 -3.61
CA SER A 32 -11.23 0.50 -3.45
C SER A 32 -12.30 1.58 -3.53
N LYS A 33 -13.54 1.14 -3.74
CA LYS A 33 -14.66 2.05 -3.86
C LYS A 33 -15.75 1.56 -2.92
N LYS A 34 -16.17 2.41 -2.01
CA LYS A 34 -17.21 2.06 -1.04
C LYS A 34 -18.25 3.17 -1.05
N PHE A 35 -19.50 2.81 -1.26
CA PHE A 35 -20.61 3.78 -1.36
C PHE A 35 -20.34 4.88 -2.39
N SER A 36 -19.74 4.51 -3.52
CA SER A 36 -19.35 5.43 -4.60
C SER A 36 -18.25 6.42 -4.21
N ILE A 37 -17.62 6.23 -3.06
CA ILE A 37 -16.52 7.08 -2.62
C ILE A 37 -15.21 6.32 -2.84
N PRO A 38 -14.31 6.84 -3.68
CA PRO A 38 -13.02 6.18 -3.91
C PRO A 38 -12.16 6.27 -2.67
N CYS A 39 -11.53 5.15 -2.35
CA CYS A 39 -10.60 5.07 -1.22
C CYS A 39 -9.26 4.55 -1.73
N GLU A 40 -8.20 5.25 -1.40
CA GLU A 40 -6.86 4.85 -1.77
C GLU A 40 -6.04 4.61 -0.52
N ARG A 41 -5.30 3.51 -0.51
CA ARG A 41 -4.36 3.20 0.56
C ARG A 41 -3.01 2.97 -0.06
N LYS A 42 -2.01 3.70 0.42
CA LYS A 42 -0.66 3.63 -0.10
C LYS A 42 0.27 3.11 0.98
N PHE A 43 1.00 2.05 0.67
CA PHE A 43 1.99 1.47 1.57
C PHE A 43 3.37 1.67 1.00
N GLU A 44 4.25 2.30 1.74
CA GLU A 44 5.64 2.46 1.36
C GLU A 44 6.47 1.37 2.01
N ILE A 45 7.24 0.66 1.18
CA ILE A 45 8.00 -0.51 1.60
C ILE A 45 9.47 -0.20 1.41
N ASN A 46 10.25 -0.40 2.47
CA ASN A 46 11.68 -0.11 2.43
C ASN A 46 12.47 -1.22 1.73
N GLN A 47 13.79 -1.05 1.66
CA GLN A 47 14.67 -1.99 0.99
C GLN A 47 14.72 -3.35 1.67
N ASN A 48 14.31 -3.44 2.91
CA ASN A 48 14.23 -4.68 3.66
C ASN A 48 12.91 -5.42 3.45
N ASN A 49 12.07 -4.96 2.52
CA ASN A 49 10.75 -5.52 2.24
C ASN A 49 9.80 -5.45 3.43
N VAL A 50 9.90 -4.38 4.19
CA VAL A 50 9.04 -4.14 5.35
C VAL A 50 8.27 -2.85 5.12
N VAL A 51 6.97 -2.86 5.48
CA VAL A 51 6.13 -1.66 5.35
C VAL A 51 6.66 -0.59 6.28
N GLU A 52 7.13 0.50 5.70
CA GLU A 52 7.72 1.61 6.43
C GLU A 52 6.69 2.68 6.75
N SER A 53 5.77 2.92 5.82
CA SER A 53 4.82 4.01 5.96
C SER A 53 3.49 3.63 5.33
N PHE A 54 2.43 4.27 5.81
CA PHE A 54 1.08 4.04 5.34
C PHE A 54 0.37 5.38 5.18
N THR A 55 -0.30 5.55 4.06
CA THR A 55 -1.12 6.74 3.80
C THR A 55 -2.46 6.29 3.26
N SER A 56 -3.53 6.90 3.74
CA SER A 56 -4.86 6.66 3.19
C SER A 56 -5.48 7.99 2.75
N SER A 57 -6.30 7.93 1.72
CA SER A 57 -6.96 9.09 1.18
C SER A 57 -8.36 8.71 0.72
N GLY A 58 -9.33 9.53 1.08
CA GLY A 58 -10.72 9.31 0.69
C GLY A 58 -11.42 8.16 1.40
N CYS A 59 -10.76 7.49 2.33
CA CYS A 59 -11.37 6.39 3.08
C CYS A 59 -12.22 6.92 4.23
N ILE A 60 -13.37 6.33 4.37
CA ILE A 60 -14.31 6.66 5.44
C ILE A 60 -14.23 5.60 6.53
#